data_d8d21d01333663675ee06116158fbdd9
#
_entry.id   d8d21d01333663675ee06116158fbdd9
#
_cell.length_a   1.000
_cell.length_b   1.000
_cell.length_c   1.000
_cell.angle_alpha   90.00
_cell.angle_beta   90.00
_cell.angle_gamma   90.00
#
_symmetry.space_group_name_H-M   'P 1'
#
loop_
_entity.id
_entity.type
_entity.pdbx_description
1 polymer ?
#
loop_
_entity_poly.entity_id
_entity_poly.type
_entity_poly.pdbx_seq_one_letter_code
_entity_poly.pdbx_strand_id
1 'polypeptide(L)'
;MQLSYRLQPEHLIQDGLLVERIQRRRKNTIMLVLSAFLIGLGLSVGQANGSVLFLSVGLSTLVLNLGFRYVLLPYLLKRQVRMLDWREHQQAFVVTVSDQYLQVKHAGQTQQITWAEIEHWYVGQLSLVIELPLRQAILLPFEAFEREAQRQVFEQQLSLQVGPARR
;
A
#
# COMPACT_ATOMS: atom_id res chain seq x y z
N MET A 1 11.82 -21.81 5.76
CA MET A 1 11.40 -21.74 4.35
C MET A 1 12.22 -20.68 3.64
N GLN A 2 12.69 -20.91 2.41
CA GLN A 2 13.47 -19.92 1.65
C GLN A 2 12.74 -19.62 0.35
N LEU A 3 12.58 -18.34 0.03
CA LEU A 3 11.94 -17.82 -1.17
C LEU A 3 12.96 -16.97 -1.93
N SER A 4 13.03 -17.15 -3.24
CA SER A 4 13.90 -16.30 -4.11
C SER A 4 13.07 -15.75 -5.24
N TYR A 5 13.11 -14.43 -5.44
CA TYR A 5 12.32 -13.78 -6.47
C TYR A 5 12.98 -12.49 -6.98
N ARG A 6 12.48 -12.00 -8.10
CA ARG A 6 12.84 -10.68 -8.64
C ARG A 6 11.60 -9.81 -8.68
N LEU A 7 11.73 -8.59 -8.23
CA LEU A 7 10.63 -7.64 -8.33
C LEU A 7 10.47 -7.18 -9.78
N GLN A 8 9.24 -7.22 -10.26
CA GLN A 8 8.88 -6.68 -11.57
C GLN A 8 8.19 -5.31 -11.38
N PRO A 9 8.27 -4.42 -12.40
CA PRO A 9 7.58 -3.13 -12.37
C PRO A 9 6.10 -3.21 -12.02
N GLU A 10 5.44 -4.28 -12.47
CA GLU A 10 4.02 -4.52 -12.28
C GLU A 10 3.65 -4.75 -10.81
N HIS A 11 4.48 -5.48 -10.06
CA HIS A 11 4.29 -5.68 -8.63
C HIS A 11 4.32 -4.35 -7.86
N LEU A 12 5.30 -3.48 -8.18
CA LEU A 12 5.42 -2.17 -7.54
C LEU A 12 4.26 -1.23 -7.90
N ILE A 13 3.74 -1.30 -9.14
CA ILE A 13 2.63 -0.44 -9.55
C ILE A 13 1.32 -0.91 -8.91
N GLN A 14 0.98 -2.20 -9.02
CA GLN A 14 -0.32 -2.70 -8.57
C GLN A 14 -0.41 -2.77 -7.05
N ASP A 15 0.57 -3.36 -6.42
CA ASP A 15 0.54 -3.55 -4.96
C ASP A 15 1.05 -2.31 -4.21
N GLY A 16 1.90 -1.48 -4.84
CA GLY A 16 2.24 -0.15 -4.34
C GLY A 16 1.02 0.78 -4.26
N LEU A 17 0.10 0.72 -5.23
CA LEU A 17 -1.19 1.41 -5.16
C LEU A 17 -2.06 0.91 -4.00
N LEU A 18 -2.01 -0.39 -3.71
CA LEU A 18 -2.72 -0.97 -2.57
C LEU A 18 -2.17 -0.41 -1.25
N VAL A 19 -0.85 -0.46 -1.05
CA VAL A 19 -0.17 0.07 0.14
C VAL A 19 -0.54 1.54 0.37
N GLU A 20 -0.37 2.37 -0.67
CA GLU A 20 -0.67 3.79 -0.59
C GLU A 20 -2.16 4.05 -0.29
N ARG A 21 -3.06 3.27 -0.87
CA ARG A 21 -4.51 3.35 -0.62
C ARG A 21 -4.85 3.04 0.84
N ILE A 22 -4.21 2.03 1.42
CA ILE A 22 -4.44 1.60 2.80
C ILE A 22 -3.87 2.63 3.76
N GLN A 23 -2.61 3.04 3.58
CA GLN A 23 -1.94 4.01 4.44
C GLN A 23 -2.63 5.38 4.44
N ARG A 24 -3.24 5.77 3.32
CA ARG A 24 -3.99 7.04 3.22
C ARG A 24 -5.49 6.91 3.52
N ARG A 25 -6.01 5.72 3.80
CA ARG A 25 -7.45 5.48 3.99
C ARG A 25 -8.05 6.46 5.01
N ARG A 26 -7.45 6.61 6.18
CA ARG A 26 -7.92 7.51 7.24
C ARG A 26 -7.94 8.97 6.79
N LYS A 27 -6.88 9.46 6.16
CA LYS A 27 -6.80 10.84 5.66
C LYS A 27 -7.84 11.10 4.56
N ASN A 28 -8.01 10.16 3.65
CA ASN A 28 -8.99 10.27 2.57
C ASN A 28 -10.43 10.28 3.12
N THR A 29 -10.73 9.47 4.13
CA THR A 29 -12.04 9.47 4.79
C THR A 29 -12.32 10.82 5.45
N ILE A 30 -11.35 11.39 6.16
CA ILE A 30 -11.49 12.71 6.80
C ILE A 30 -11.77 13.79 5.73
N MET A 31 -11.02 13.76 4.62
CA MET A 31 -11.22 14.74 3.53
C MET A 31 -12.58 14.60 2.86
N LEU A 32 -13.06 13.38 2.66
CA LEU A 32 -14.41 13.14 2.12
C LEU A 32 -15.51 13.65 3.07
N VAL A 33 -15.38 13.37 4.37
CA VAL A 33 -16.33 13.84 5.39
C VAL A 33 -16.32 15.37 5.44
N LEU A 34 -15.15 16.00 5.42
CA LEU A 34 -15.03 17.46 5.41
C LEU A 34 -15.66 18.07 4.16
N SER A 35 -15.41 17.48 2.98
CA SER A 35 -16.03 17.94 1.73
C SER A 35 -17.57 17.84 1.78
N ALA A 36 -18.09 16.70 2.26
CA ALA A 36 -19.53 16.48 2.42
C ALA A 36 -20.15 17.47 3.42
N PHE A 37 -19.46 17.74 4.53
CA PHE A 37 -19.89 18.71 5.52
C PHE A 37 -19.96 20.12 4.96
N LEU A 38 -18.93 20.57 4.21
CA LEU A 38 -18.94 21.89 3.56
C LEU A 38 -20.05 22.02 2.52
N ILE A 39 -20.29 20.99 1.72
CA ILE A 39 -21.40 20.97 0.76
C ILE A 39 -22.73 21.06 1.51
N GLY A 40 -22.91 20.28 2.59
CA GLY A 40 -24.11 20.32 3.41
C GLY A 40 -24.38 21.69 4.03
N LEU A 41 -23.34 22.35 4.56
CA LEU A 41 -23.43 23.73 5.06
C LEU A 41 -23.85 24.70 3.95
N GLY A 42 -23.24 24.60 2.76
CA GLY A 42 -23.60 25.44 1.63
C GLY A 42 -25.05 25.30 1.20
N LEU A 43 -25.61 24.09 1.29
CA LEU A 43 -27.01 23.83 0.99
C LEU A 43 -27.96 24.33 2.09
N SER A 44 -27.55 24.30 3.37
CA SER A 44 -28.39 24.69 4.51
C SER A 44 -28.46 26.18 4.76
N VAL A 45 -27.42 26.96 4.40
CA VAL A 45 -27.36 28.42 4.63
C VAL A 45 -28.25 29.21 3.67
N GLY A 46 -28.83 28.56 2.66
CA GLY A 46 -29.74 29.21 1.72
C GLY A 46 -29.04 30.19 0.73
N GLN A 47 -29.79 31.11 0.13
CA GLN A 47 -29.28 32.01 -0.94
C GLN A 47 -28.35 33.13 -0.46
N ALA A 48 -27.84 33.10 0.76
CA ALA A 48 -26.85 34.07 1.21
C ALA A 48 -25.50 33.87 0.48
N ASN A 49 -24.74 34.95 0.31
CA ASN A 49 -23.41 34.92 -0.37
C ASN A 49 -22.43 33.85 0.20
N GLY A 50 -22.64 33.44 1.44
CA GLY A 50 -21.86 32.35 2.07
C GLY A 50 -22.12 30.97 1.50
N SER A 51 -23.30 30.67 0.99
CA SER A 51 -23.68 29.37 0.45
C SER A 51 -22.83 28.98 -0.77
N VAL A 52 -22.63 29.94 -1.68
CA VAL A 52 -21.82 29.74 -2.89
C VAL A 52 -20.38 29.45 -2.56
N LEU A 53 -19.84 30.11 -1.53
CA LEU A 53 -18.45 29.89 -1.09
C LEU A 53 -18.27 28.50 -0.49
N PHE A 54 -19.15 28.06 0.41
CA PHE A 54 -19.07 26.72 0.99
C PHE A 54 -19.27 25.62 -0.04
N LEU A 55 -20.19 25.77 -0.97
CA LEU A 55 -20.41 24.84 -2.06
C LEU A 55 -19.18 24.74 -2.98
N SER A 56 -18.62 25.87 -3.39
CA SER A 56 -17.44 25.90 -4.28
C SER A 56 -16.22 25.27 -3.63
N VAL A 57 -15.95 25.56 -2.34
CA VAL A 57 -14.83 24.98 -1.60
C VAL A 57 -15.05 23.48 -1.38
N GLY A 58 -16.27 23.07 -0.97
CA GLY A 58 -16.59 21.67 -0.75
C GLY A 58 -16.47 20.83 -2.04
N LEU A 59 -17.01 21.36 -3.15
CA LEU A 59 -16.93 20.68 -4.45
C LEU A 59 -15.50 20.63 -4.98
N SER A 60 -14.76 21.73 -4.90
CA SER A 60 -13.34 21.77 -5.31
C SER A 60 -12.49 20.78 -4.51
N THR A 61 -12.68 20.71 -3.20
CA THR A 61 -11.97 19.74 -2.34
C THR A 61 -12.29 18.30 -2.74
N LEU A 62 -13.55 18.01 -3.04
CA LEU A 62 -13.99 16.70 -3.49
C LEU A 62 -13.34 16.31 -4.83
N VAL A 63 -13.40 17.21 -5.82
CA VAL A 63 -12.82 17.00 -7.16
C VAL A 63 -11.31 16.81 -7.08
N LEU A 64 -10.62 17.63 -6.29
CA LEU A 64 -9.17 17.50 -6.09
C LEU A 64 -8.80 16.18 -5.41
N ASN A 65 -9.56 15.75 -4.39
CA ASN A 65 -9.31 14.48 -3.71
C ASN A 65 -9.52 13.30 -4.66
N LEU A 66 -10.59 13.27 -5.42
CA LEU A 66 -10.88 12.22 -6.41
C LEU A 66 -9.85 12.24 -7.55
N GLY A 67 -9.55 13.40 -8.10
CA GLY A 67 -8.56 13.57 -9.16
C GLY A 67 -7.17 13.11 -8.72
N PHE A 68 -6.74 13.50 -7.52
CA PHE A 68 -5.48 13.03 -6.96
C PHE A 68 -5.46 11.50 -6.84
N ARG A 69 -6.52 10.91 -6.31
CA ARG A 69 -6.59 9.47 -6.03
C ARG A 69 -6.64 8.60 -7.29
N TYR A 70 -7.44 8.99 -8.26
CA TYR A 70 -7.73 8.12 -9.42
C TYR A 70 -6.87 8.45 -10.65
N VAL A 71 -6.34 9.66 -10.74
CA VAL A 71 -5.58 10.13 -11.91
C VAL A 71 -4.12 10.38 -11.54
N LEU A 72 -3.88 11.28 -10.58
CA LEU A 72 -2.53 11.75 -10.30
C LEU A 72 -1.66 10.70 -9.62
N LEU A 73 -2.19 10.01 -8.62
CA LEU A 73 -1.44 9.01 -7.87
C LEU A 73 -0.97 7.82 -8.74
N PRO A 74 -1.83 7.18 -9.55
CA PRO A 74 -1.40 6.13 -10.47
C PRO A 74 -0.38 6.63 -11.50
N TYR A 75 -0.56 7.86 -11.99
CA TYR A 75 0.38 8.47 -12.93
C TYR A 75 1.76 8.68 -12.29
N LEU A 76 1.80 9.25 -11.09
CA LEU A 76 3.05 9.49 -10.36
C LEU A 76 3.79 8.17 -10.04
N LEU A 77 3.07 7.16 -9.57
CA LEU A 77 3.67 5.84 -9.30
C LEU A 77 4.25 5.21 -10.57
N LYS A 78 3.49 5.23 -11.67
CA LYS A 78 4.00 4.74 -12.97
C LYS A 78 5.25 5.50 -13.41
N ARG A 79 5.27 6.82 -13.20
CA ARG A 79 6.44 7.66 -13.53
C ARG A 79 7.62 7.33 -12.63
N GLN A 80 7.42 7.21 -11.32
CA GLN A 80 8.48 6.84 -10.37
C GLN A 80 9.07 5.46 -10.71
N VAL A 81 8.23 4.46 -10.96
CA VAL A 81 8.67 3.11 -11.33
C VAL A 81 9.48 3.11 -12.64
N ARG A 82 9.13 3.97 -13.62
CA ARG A 82 9.90 4.11 -14.86
C ARG A 82 11.26 4.78 -14.65
N MET A 83 11.40 5.64 -13.64
CA MET A 83 12.64 6.34 -13.31
C MET A 83 13.55 5.54 -12.38
N LEU A 84 13.06 4.44 -11.78
CA LEU A 84 13.87 3.57 -10.94
C LEU A 84 14.98 2.93 -11.78
N ASP A 85 16.19 2.90 -11.23
CA ASP A 85 17.26 2.11 -11.84
C ASP A 85 17.02 0.63 -11.59
N TRP A 86 16.42 -0.03 -12.60
CA TRP A 86 16.05 -1.44 -12.52
C TRP A 86 17.25 -2.38 -12.43
N ARG A 87 18.49 -1.90 -12.68
CA ARG A 87 19.68 -2.73 -12.58
C ARG A 87 19.89 -3.23 -11.15
N GLU A 88 19.66 -2.36 -10.16
CA GLU A 88 19.73 -2.75 -8.74
C GLU A 88 18.57 -3.67 -8.36
N HIS A 89 17.37 -3.39 -8.86
CA HIS A 89 16.14 -4.15 -8.53
C HIS A 89 16.04 -5.49 -9.28
N GLN A 90 16.84 -5.70 -10.32
CA GLN A 90 16.97 -7.00 -11.00
C GLN A 90 17.75 -8.04 -10.18
N GLN A 91 18.46 -7.62 -9.12
CA GLN A 91 19.08 -8.57 -8.21
C GLN A 91 17.99 -9.33 -7.45
N ALA A 92 18.23 -10.63 -7.29
CA ALA A 92 17.28 -11.49 -6.62
C ALA A 92 17.15 -11.10 -5.14
N PHE A 93 15.93 -10.99 -4.70
CA PHE A 93 15.59 -10.98 -3.28
C PHE A 93 15.58 -12.41 -2.79
N VAL A 94 16.22 -12.66 -1.66
CA VAL A 94 16.17 -13.95 -0.97
C VAL A 94 15.55 -13.72 0.38
N VAL A 95 14.36 -14.30 0.59
CA VAL A 95 13.63 -14.21 1.86
C VAL A 95 13.70 -15.56 2.56
N THR A 96 14.28 -15.56 3.74
CA THR A 96 14.33 -16.73 4.60
C THR A 96 13.36 -16.55 5.75
N VAL A 97 12.44 -17.48 5.88
CA VAL A 97 11.41 -17.47 6.92
C VAL A 97 11.81 -18.44 8.01
N SER A 98 11.95 -17.93 9.22
CA SER A 98 12.21 -18.70 10.46
C SER A 98 11.03 -18.55 11.42
N ASP A 99 11.01 -19.34 12.47
CA ASP A 99 9.98 -19.24 13.52
C ASP A 99 10.08 -17.93 14.33
N GLN A 100 11.26 -17.29 14.35
CA GLN A 100 11.48 -16.09 15.14
C GLN A 100 11.57 -14.80 14.32
N TYR A 101 11.93 -14.88 13.03
CA TYR A 101 12.19 -13.72 12.19
C TYR A 101 12.03 -14.03 10.70
N LEU A 102 11.89 -12.97 9.96
CA LEU A 102 11.94 -12.95 8.50
C LEU A 102 13.23 -12.25 8.09
N GLN A 103 14.09 -12.92 7.35
CA GLN A 103 15.34 -12.37 6.85
C GLN A 103 15.22 -12.07 5.37
N VAL A 104 15.45 -10.82 5.01
CA VAL A 104 15.44 -10.35 3.62
C VAL A 104 16.86 -10.00 3.21
N LYS A 105 17.36 -10.67 2.18
CA LYS A 105 18.67 -10.38 1.59
C LYS A 105 18.50 -9.82 0.19
N HIS A 106 19.08 -8.65 -0.05
CA HIS A 106 19.04 -7.97 -1.35
C HIS A 106 20.31 -7.15 -1.55
N ALA A 107 20.91 -7.19 -2.75
CA ALA A 107 22.10 -6.40 -3.12
C ALA A 107 23.25 -6.46 -2.10
N GLY A 108 23.48 -7.62 -1.49
CA GLY A 108 24.51 -7.81 -0.46
C GLY A 108 24.14 -7.30 0.92
N GLN A 109 23.03 -6.60 1.08
CA GLN A 109 22.48 -6.21 2.37
C GLN A 109 21.57 -7.31 2.91
N THR A 110 21.61 -7.49 4.22
CA THR A 110 20.75 -8.44 4.93
C THR A 110 19.99 -7.68 6.00
N GLN A 111 18.67 -7.70 5.93
CA GLN A 111 17.78 -7.14 6.93
C GLN A 111 17.08 -8.30 7.64
N GLN A 112 17.13 -8.29 8.94
CA GLN A 112 16.40 -9.23 9.79
C GLN A 112 15.24 -8.49 10.45
N ILE A 113 14.05 -9.05 10.36
CA ILE A 113 12.79 -8.46 10.80
C ILE A 113 12.13 -9.46 11.72
N THR A 114 11.94 -9.10 12.97
CA THR A 114 11.18 -9.93 13.90
C THR A 114 9.70 -9.88 13.60
N TRP A 115 8.95 -10.91 13.95
CA TRP A 115 7.50 -10.93 13.74
C TRP A 115 6.79 -9.78 14.47
N ALA A 116 7.34 -9.35 15.61
CA ALA A 116 6.81 -8.22 16.38
C ALA A 116 6.99 -6.85 15.70
N GLU A 117 7.92 -6.73 14.75
CA GLU A 117 8.11 -5.50 13.95
C GLU A 117 7.13 -5.39 12.79
N ILE A 118 6.42 -6.47 12.45
CA ILE A 118 5.44 -6.44 11.38
C ILE A 118 4.15 -5.83 11.94
N GLU A 119 3.78 -4.65 11.42
CA GLU A 119 2.55 -3.97 11.85
C GLU A 119 1.30 -4.65 11.27
N HIS A 120 1.33 -4.93 9.97
CA HIS A 120 0.21 -5.51 9.25
C HIS A 120 0.68 -6.27 8.02
N TRP A 121 -0.20 -7.11 7.49
CA TRP A 121 0.00 -7.73 6.20
C TRP A 121 -1.31 -7.80 5.41
N TYR A 122 -1.18 -7.85 4.09
CA TYR A 122 -2.30 -7.80 3.14
C TYR A 122 -2.07 -8.79 2.01
N VAL A 123 -3.15 -9.29 1.45
CA VAL A 123 -3.13 -10.05 0.21
C VAL A 123 -3.39 -9.08 -0.94
N GLY A 124 -2.37 -8.80 -1.72
CA GLY A 124 -2.45 -7.97 -2.92
C GLY A 124 -2.98 -8.71 -4.14
N GLN A 125 -2.86 -8.11 -5.30
CA GLN A 125 -3.26 -8.75 -6.55
C GLN A 125 -2.19 -9.71 -7.08
N LEU A 126 -0.92 -9.34 -6.92
CA LEU A 126 0.23 -10.09 -7.44
C LEU A 126 1.19 -10.53 -6.33
N SER A 127 1.07 -9.98 -5.12
CA SER A 127 1.97 -10.25 -4.02
C SER A 127 1.29 -10.23 -2.65
N LEU A 128 1.95 -10.84 -1.68
CA LEU A 128 1.71 -10.56 -0.27
C LEU A 128 2.47 -9.28 0.10
N VAL A 129 1.81 -8.39 0.78
CA VAL A 129 2.37 -7.12 1.25
C VAL A 129 2.51 -7.18 2.75
N ILE A 130 3.74 -7.02 3.24
CA ILE A 130 4.06 -6.98 4.67
C ILE A 130 4.45 -5.55 5.01
N GLU A 131 3.67 -4.91 5.88
CA GLU A 131 3.88 -3.52 6.30
C GLU A 131 4.74 -3.49 7.56
N LEU A 132 5.80 -2.67 7.48
CA LEU A 132 6.74 -2.42 8.56
C LEU A 132 6.58 -0.98 9.07
N PRO A 133 7.15 -0.65 10.23
CA PRO A 133 7.22 0.72 10.73
C PRO A 133 7.83 1.68 9.70
N LEU A 134 7.58 2.98 9.87
CA LEU A 134 8.10 4.04 9.00
C LEU A 134 7.62 3.94 7.54
N ARG A 135 6.48 3.31 7.29
CA ARG A 135 5.88 3.12 5.95
C ARG A 135 6.73 2.29 4.99
N GLN A 136 7.57 1.45 5.52
CA GLN A 136 8.25 0.45 4.71
C GLN A 136 7.32 -0.71 4.41
N ALA A 137 7.47 -1.33 3.25
CA ALA A 137 6.71 -2.50 2.88
C ALA A 137 7.59 -3.49 2.13
N ILE A 138 7.40 -4.77 2.44
CA ILE A 138 8.00 -5.87 1.69
C ILE A 138 6.93 -6.47 0.79
N LEU A 139 7.24 -6.56 -0.49
CA LEU A 139 6.39 -7.20 -1.49
C LEU A 139 6.93 -8.60 -1.75
N LEU A 140 6.12 -9.62 -1.50
CA LEU A 140 6.42 -11.01 -1.77
C LEU A 140 5.54 -11.49 -2.93
N PRO A 141 6.03 -11.48 -4.18
CA PRO A 141 5.25 -11.91 -5.34
C PRO A 141 4.77 -13.36 -5.18
N PHE A 142 3.55 -13.65 -5.65
CA PHE A 142 3.02 -15.02 -5.60
C PHE A 142 3.87 -16.01 -6.38
N GLU A 143 4.57 -15.52 -7.40
CA GLU A 143 5.54 -16.30 -8.19
C GLU A 143 6.77 -16.75 -7.40
N ALA A 144 7.04 -16.14 -6.24
CA ALA A 144 8.13 -16.56 -5.34
C ALA A 144 7.84 -17.91 -4.67
N PHE A 145 6.58 -18.30 -4.60
CA PHE A 145 6.15 -19.55 -4.01
C PHE A 145 6.08 -20.63 -5.10
N GLU A 146 6.80 -21.73 -4.92
CA GLU A 146 6.81 -22.85 -5.87
C GLU A 146 5.44 -23.50 -6.02
N ARG A 147 4.64 -23.49 -4.94
CA ARG A 147 3.31 -24.10 -4.88
C ARG A 147 2.37 -23.23 -4.06
N GLU A 148 1.10 -23.24 -4.43
CA GLU A 148 0.02 -22.60 -3.68
C GLU A 148 -0.01 -23.04 -2.20
N ALA A 149 0.24 -24.32 -1.93
CA ALA A 149 0.30 -24.84 -0.57
C ALA A 149 1.39 -24.17 0.28
N GLN A 150 2.53 -23.83 -0.33
CA GLN A 150 3.62 -23.12 0.35
C GLN A 150 3.20 -21.70 0.72
N ARG A 151 2.47 -21.02 -0.15
CA ARG A 151 1.89 -19.69 0.13
C ARG A 151 0.92 -19.76 1.29
N GLN A 152 0.00 -20.73 1.27
CA GLN A 152 -0.99 -20.90 2.34
C GLN A 152 -0.35 -21.16 3.70
N VAL A 153 0.71 -21.97 3.76
CA VAL A 153 1.48 -22.21 4.98
C VAL A 153 2.11 -20.91 5.48
N PHE A 154 2.66 -20.09 4.59
CA PHE A 154 3.23 -18.80 4.95
C PHE A 154 2.16 -17.81 5.44
N GLU A 155 1.01 -17.73 4.77
CA GLU A 155 -0.13 -16.92 5.21
C GLU A 155 -0.65 -17.36 6.59
N GLN A 156 -0.70 -18.66 6.85
CA GLN A 156 -1.06 -19.18 8.17
C GLN A 156 -0.03 -18.77 9.23
N GLN A 157 1.26 -18.85 8.91
CA GLN A 157 2.33 -18.41 9.83
C GLN A 157 2.21 -16.89 10.12
N LEU A 158 1.98 -16.06 9.11
CA LEU A 158 1.70 -14.62 9.30
C LEU A 158 0.47 -14.40 10.18
N SER A 159 -0.61 -15.14 9.94
CA SER A 159 -1.83 -15.02 10.75
C SER A 159 -1.62 -15.41 12.22
N LEU A 160 -0.78 -16.40 12.49
CA LEU A 160 -0.47 -16.84 13.85
C LEU A 160 0.45 -15.85 14.58
N GLN A 161 1.44 -15.29 13.89
CA GLN A 161 2.47 -14.43 14.49
C GLN A 161 2.08 -12.95 14.56
N VAL A 162 1.39 -12.46 13.53
CA VAL A 162 1.07 -11.03 13.36
C VAL A 162 -0.43 -10.76 13.54
N GLY A 163 -1.27 -11.76 13.27
CA GLY A 163 -2.72 -11.62 13.24
C GLY A 163 -3.31 -11.74 11.83
N PRO A 164 -4.64 -11.68 11.70
CA PRO A 164 -5.31 -11.87 10.41
C PRO A 164 -4.94 -10.81 9.38
N ALA A 165 -4.94 -11.20 8.09
CA ALA A 165 -4.73 -10.26 7.00
C ALA A 165 -5.72 -9.10 7.06
N ARG A 166 -5.24 -7.88 6.90
CA ARG A 166 -6.13 -6.72 6.73
C ARG A 166 -6.69 -6.71 5.31
N ARG A 167 -7.96 -6.38 5.19
CA ARG A 167 -8.70 -6.27 3.92
C ARG A 167 -8.98 -4.81 3.56
#